data_3a30506d28bdf006e4eb93be8071f116
#
_entry.id   3a30506d28bdf006e4eb93be8071f116
#
_cell.length_a   1.000
_cell.length_b   1.000
_cell.length_c   1.000
_cell.angle_alpha   90.00
_cell.angle_beta   90.00
_cell.angle_gamma   90.00
#
_symmetry.space_group_name_H-M   'P 1'
#
loop_
_entity.id
_entity.type
_entity.pdbx_description
1 polymer ?
#
loop_
_entity_poly.entity_id
_entity_poly.type
_entity_poly.pdbx_seq_one_letter_code
_entity_poly.pdbx_strand_id
1 'polypeptide(L)'
;MNLKEISWYMKYVPKRIEDYVFDNNDYKLLVNKWINQEYVDGNLLISGLAGTGKTSLTEIIIKSIIKHEYDLKVIKSRSVNQIDELVYWCPIAPVSSKKKIVYIEEFDKLSNTAHTALKDSILEKFQENTSFICNTNFINKLDPAIISRFNYKFHLVGNKDESYTRLVNILTSENIHFNEDVLKSFVENNYKKGLRNLITSIQMGSISGILNLEKDITESSLEDQIVTITMAIYAKLYHLNKIDLRRAVLIDPINSIIGKEYAELLELTQYNFDLDWDKIFIILEDKISFLPIKMIISRYIETFTNKKLPHIHYISFLYETMKSIMEIS
;
A
#
# COMPACT_ATOMS: atom_id res chain seq x y z
N MET A 1 33.19 1.79 -6.55
CA MET A 1 31.72 1.65 -6.57
C MET A 1 31.16 2.98 -7.04
N ASN A 2 30.59 3.03 -8.25
CA ASN A 2 30.13 4.27 -8.86
C ASN A 2 28.87 4.75 -8.11
N LEU A 3 28.90 5.94 -7.54
CA LEU A 3 27.80 6.58 -6.80
C LEU A 3 26.50 6.77 -7.65
N LYS A 4 26.56 6.48 -8.94
CA LYS A 4 25.41 6.55 -9.86
C LYS A 4 24.37 5.44 -9.72
N GLU A 5 24.66 4.39 -8.95
CA GLU A 5 23.80 3.20 -8.82
C GLU A 5 23.00 3.13 -7.50
N ILE A 6 23.10 4.14 -6.65
CA ILE A 6 22.32 4.13 -5.39
C ILE A 6 20.88 4.49 -5.73
N SER A 7 19.94 3.64 -5.32
CA SER A 7 18.52 3.94 -5.42
C SER A 7 18.19 5.29 -4.77
N TRP A 8 17.53 6.17 -5.50
CA TRP A 8 17.14 7.50 -5.02
C TRP A 8 16.31 7.41 -3.73
N TYR A 9 15.48 6.40 -3.62
CA TYR A 9 14.72 6.15 -2.40
C TYR A 9 15.65 5.97 -1.18
N MET A 10 16.84 5.36 -1.33
CA MET A 10 17.83 5.23 -0.24
C MET A 10 18.64 6.52 -0.06
N LYS A 11 19.01 7.19 -1.16
CA LYS A 11 19.79 8.44 -1.13
C LYS A 11 19.01 9.57 -0.44
N TYR A 12 17.70 9.63 -0.66
CA TYR A 12 16.80 10.68 -0.17
C TYR A 12 15.94 10.27 1.03
N VAL A 13 16.34 9.23 1.79
CA VAL A 13 15.70 8.93 3.07
C VAL A 13 15.82 10.14 4.00
N PRO A 14 14.71 10.66 4.56
CA PRO A 14 14.76 11.78 5.49
C PRO A 14 15.53 11.39 6.74
N LYS A 15 16.47 12.25 7.14
CA LYS A 15 17.32 12.04 8.32
C LYS A 15 16.94 12.94 9.47
N ARG A 16 16.25 14.05 9.19
CA ARG A 16 15.78 15.05 10.14
C ARG A 16 14.29 15.26 9.96
N ILE A 17 13.66 15.83 10.98
CA ILE A 17 12.21 16.06 10.97
C ILE A 17 11.79 17.06 9.89
N GLU A 18 12.65 18.01 9.56
CA GLU A 18 12.42 19.02 8.52
C GLU A 18 12.35 18.42 7.13
N ASP A 19 13.05 17.30 6.92
CA ASP A 19 13.10 16.58 5.63
C ASP A 19 11.92 15.59 5.48
N TYR A 20 11.15 15.36 6.55
CA TYR A 20 10.06 14.39 6.55
C TYR A 20 8.75 15.01 6.04
N VAL A 21 8.09 14.30 5.13
CA VAL A 21 6.78 14.68 4.56
C VAL A 21 5.66 14.22 5.50
N PHE A 22 5.01 15.15 6.17
CA PHE A 22 3.85 14.87 7.01
C PHE A 22 2.54 14.99 6.22
N ASP A 23 1.64 14.06 6.43
CA ASP A 23 0.27 14.11 5.91
C ASP A 23 -0.69 14.85 6.84
N ASN A 24 -0.29 15.02 8.11
CA ASN A 24 -1.07 15.70 9.13
C ASN A 24 -0.16 16.62 9.97
N ASN A 25 -0.54 17.88 10.07
CA ASN A 25 0.21 18.89 10.81
C ASN A 25 0.23 18.63 12.34
N ASP A 26 -0.84 18.03 12.89
CA ASP A 26 -0.88 17.66 14.31
C ASP A 26 0.17 16.61 14.66
N TYR A 27 0.43 15.66 13.74
CA TYR A 27 1.51 14.69 13.92
C TYR A 27 2.87 15.38 13.96
N LYS A 28 3.10 16.34 13.07
CA LYS A 28 4.33 17.15 13.04
C LYS A 28 4.53 17.92 14.36
N LEU A 29 3.49 18.59 14.85
CA LEU A 29 3.53 19.33 16.10
C LEU A 29 3.83 18.42 17.29
N LEU A 30 3.20 17.24 17.34
CA LEU A 30 3.40 16.28 18.42
C LEU A 30 4.81 15.67 18.39
N VAL A 31 5.31 15.31 17.22
CA VAL A 31 6.68 14.78 17.08
C VAL A 31 7.72 15.85 17.49
N ASN A 32 7.54 17.10 17.06
CA ASN A 32 8.40 18.20 17.48
C ASN A 32 8.38 18.41 19.01
N LYS A 33 7.19 18.29 19.64
CA LYS A 33 7.08 18.32 21.10
C LYS A 33 7.93 17.22 21.73
N TRP A 34 7.84 15.98 21.24
CA TRP A 34 8.62 14.86 21.79
C TRP A 34 10.13 15.05 21.62
N ILE A 35 10.55 15.53 20.45
CA ILE A 35 11.97 15.83 20.20
C ILE A 35 12.48 16.91 21.16
N ASN A 36 11.73 18.00 21.35
CA ASN A 36 12.10 19.10 22.23
C ASN A 36 12.13 18.70 23.71
N GLN A 37 11.21 17.85 24.14
CA GLN A 37 11.19 17.33 25.52
C GLN A 37 12.12 16.13 25.73
N GLU A 38 12.71 15.58 24.65
CA GLU A 38 13.62 14.44 24.64
C GLU A 38 13.00 13.10 25.12
N TYR A 39 11.70 12.92 25.00
CA TYR A 39 11.01 11.65 25.25
C TYR A 39 9.62 11.62 24.61
N VAL A 40 9.12 10.41 24.34
CA VAL A 40 7.73 10.17 23.96
C VAL A 40 6.91 9.94 25.23
N ASP A 41 5.82 10.70 25.42
CA ASP A 41 5.02 10.69 26.63
C ASP A 41 3.92 9.62 26.67
N GLY A 42 4.08 8.54 25.92
CA GLY A 42 3.17 7.40 25.84
C GLY A 42 3.59 6.41 24.76
N ASN A 43 2.68 5.53 24.41
CA ASN A 43 2.89 4.54 23.36
C ASN A 43 2.36 5.06 22.02
N LEU A 44 3.11 4.84 20.93
CA LEU A 44 2.80 5.29 19.58
C LEU A 44 2.60 4.09 18.64
N LEU A 45 1.45 4.02 17.99
CA LEU A 45 1.18 3.10 16.87
C LEU A 45 1.16 3.89 15.55
N ILE A 46 2.02 3.52 14.61
CA ILE A 46 2.07 4.12 13.27
C ILE A 46 1.56 3.09 12.26
N SER A 47 0.47 3.42 11.59
CA SER A 47 -0.15 2.59 10.54
C SER A 47 -0.09 3.27 9.17
N GLY A 48 -0.23 2.51 8.11
CA GLY A 48 -0.26 3.02 6.73
C GLY A 48 0.33 2.02 5.74
N LEU A 49 0.14 2.27 4.45
CA LEU A 49 0.65 1.41 3.39
C LEU A 49 2.19 1.32 3.40
N ALA A 50 2.73 0.29 2.74
CA ALA A 50 4.17 0.19 2.53
C ALA A 50 4.69 1.41 1.75
N GLY A 51 5.85 1.97 2.16
CA GLY A 51 6.43 3.13 1.49
C GLY A 51 5.92 4.50 1.93
N THR A 52 4.99 4.61 2.90
CA THR A 52 4.47 5.88 3.43
C THR A 52 5.41 6.58 4.43
N GLY A 53 6.57 5.99 4.72
CA GLY A 53 7.58 6.64 5.59
C GLY A 53 7.50 6.27 7.08
N LYS A 54 6.72 5.26 7.50
CA LYS A 54 6.61 4.82 8.91
C LYS A 54 7.95 4.59 9.58
N THR A 55 8.79 3.76 8.97
CA THR A 55 10.13 3.44 9.48
C THR A 55 11.02 4.68 9.56
N SER A 56 10.99 5.54 8.53
CA SER A 56 11.77 6.78 8.52
C SER A 56 11.36 7.73 9.65
N LEU A 57 10.05 7.90 9.88
CA LEU A 57 9.55 8.72 10.99
C LEU A 57 10.00 8.17 12.35
N THR A 58 9.85 6.86 12.54
CA THR A 58 10.29 6.19 13.78
C THR A 58 11.79 6.36 14.00
N GLU A 59 12.62 6.17 12.95
CA GLU A 59 14.07 6.37 13.07
C GLU A 59 14.45 7.82 13.40
N ILE A 60 13.77 8.81 12.83
CA ILE A 60 13.98 10.23 13.17
C ILE A 60 13.69 10.46 14.66
N ILE A 61 12.53 9.97 15.15
CA ILE A 61 12.15 10.12 16.56
C ILE A 61 13.20 9.45 17.46
N ILE A 62 13.58 8.21 17.17
CA ILE A 62 14.56 7.45 17.96
C ILE A 62 15.91 8.18 17.99
N LYS A 63 16.44 8.57 16.82
CA LYS A 63 17.76 9.25 16.72
C LYS A 63 17.78 10.60 17.42
N SER A 64 16.63 11.27 17.51
CA SER A 64 16.52 12.58 18.17
C SER A 64 16.41 12.46 19.70
N ILE A 65 15.92 11.35 20.22
CA ILE A 65 15.58 11.18 21.64
C ILE A 65 16.59 10.28 22.37
N ILE A 66 16.99 9.19 21.74
CA ILE A 66 17.85 8.18 22.38
C ILE A 66 19.31 8.64 22.34
N LYS A 67 19.91 8.73 23.53
CA LYS A 67 21.30 9.15 23.73
C LYS A 67 22.28 7.99 23.88
N HIS A 68 21.79 6.80 24.25
CA HIS A 68 22.59 5.62 24.45
C HIS A 68 21.90 4.37 23.91
N GLU A 69 22.64 3.48 23.26
CA GLU A 69 22.10 2.28 22.64
C GLU A 69 21.37 1.34 23.62
N TYR A 70 21.78 1.27 24.87
CA TYR A 70 21.11 0.48 25.92
C TYR A 70 19.72 1.00 26.28
N ASP A 71 19.37 2.23 25.89
CA ASP A 71 18.04 2.80 26.08
C ASP A 71 17.08 2.49 24.91
N LEU A 72 17.56 1.75 23.89
CA LEU A 72 16.79 1.32 22.73
C LEU A 72 16.77 -0.19 22.62
N LYS A 73 15.58 -0.78 22.44
CA LYS A 73 15.40 -2.17 22.03
C LYS A 73 14.61 -2.22 20.74
N VAL A 74 15.15 -2.85 19.70
CA VAL A 74 14.52 -3.00 18.39
C VAL A 74 14.11 -4.45 18.20
N ILE A 75 12.82 -4.69 17.95
CA ILE A 75 12.25 -6.01 17.70
C ILE A 75 11.84 -6.08 16.23
N LYS A 76 12.54 -6.91 15.45
CA LYS A 76 12.33 -7.08 14.00
C LYS A 76 11.78 -8.45 13.62
N SER A 77 11.67 -9.37 14.56
CA SER A 77 11.33 -10.75 14.25
C SER A 77 10.10 -11.23 15.00
N ARG A 78 9.51 -12.32 14.49
CA ARG A 78 8.36 -13.03 15.07
C ARG A 78 8.65 -13.77 16.39
N SER A 79 9.85 -13.59 16.98
CA SER A 79 10.30 -14.33 18.14
C SER A 79 9.60 -13.90 19.42
N VAL A 80 8.87 -14.82 20.03
CA VAL A 80 8.21 -14.64 21.33
C VAL A 80 9.22 -14.35 22.43
N ASN A 81 10.39 -14.98 22.40
CA ASN A 81 11.44 -14.83 23.42
C ASN A 81 11.89 -13.38 23.60
N GLN A 82 11.91 -12.57 22.53
CA GLN A 82 12.27 -11.15 22.62
C GLN A 82 11.21 -10.32 23.37
N ILE A 83 9.94 -10.73 23.32
CA ILE A 83 8.87 -10.08 24.05
C ILE A 83 8.94 -10.41 25.55
N ASP A 84 9.24 -11.67 25.90
CA ASP A 84 9.38 -12.10 27.29
C ASP A 84 10.55 -11.37 27.99
N GLU A 85 11.64 -11.09 27.29
CA GLU A 85 12.75 -10.31 27.82
C GLU A 85 12.36 -8.85 28.18
N LEU A 86 11.33 -8.27 27.57
CA LEU A 86 10.87 -6.91 27.87
C LEU A 86 10.39 -6.78 29.31
N VAL A 87 9.83 -7.82 29.91
CA VAL A 87 9.35 -7.82 31.30
C VAL A 87 10.49 -7.48 32.28
N TYR A 88 11.71 -7.91 31.95
CA TYR A 88 12.92 -7.63 32.78
C TYR A 88 13.63 -6.35 32.35
N TRP A 89 13.61 -6.01 31.07
CA TRP A 89 14.33 -4.85 30.55
C TRP A 89 13.57 -3.51 30.76
N CYS A 90 12.26 -3.49 30.57
CA CYS A 90 11.47 -2.26 30.65
C CYS A 90 11.46 -1.58 32.03
N PRO A 91 11.43 -2.32 33.18
CA PRO A 91 11.43 -1.70 34.52
C PRO A 91 12.74 -0.97 34.87
N ILE A 92 13.87 -1.36 34.25
CA ILE A 92 15.17 -0.79 34.56
C ILE A 92 15.19 0.68 34.09
N ALA A 93 15.69 1.59 34.91
CA ALA A 93 15.83 3.00 34.56
C ALA A 93 16.70 3.19 33.29
N PRO A 94 16.44 4.20 32.47
CA PRO A 94 17.30 4.52 31.33
C PRO A 94 18.71 4.92 31.77
N VAL A 95 19.71 4.67 30.92
CA VAL A 95 21.13 4.96 31.18
C VAL A 95 21.41 6.46 31.05
N SER A 96 20.96 7.09 29.98
CA SER A 96 21.21 8.52 29.71
C SER A 96 20.07 9.24 29.00
N SER A 97 19.11 8.52 28.44
CA SER A 97 17.90 9.11 27.88
C SER A 97 16.88 9.39 28.99
N LYS A 98 15.90 10.25 28.74
CA LYS A 98 14.79 10.49 29.71
C LYS A 98 13.87 9.30 29.86
N LYS A 99 13.63 8.57 28.74
CA LYS A 99 12.90 7.30 28.70
C LYS A 99 13.58 6.35 27.71
N LYS A 100 13.38 5.07 27.92
CA LYS A 100 13.77 4.04 26.95
C LYS A 100 12.72 3.93 25.86
N ILE A 101 13.14 3.41 24.70
CA ILE A 101 12.24 3.12 23.59
C ILE A 101 12.33 1.64 23.22
N VAL A 102 11.17 0.98 23.12
CA VAL A 102 11.01 -0.29 22.42
C VAL A 102 10.40 -0.01 21.05
N TYR A 103 11.13 -0.29 20.01
CA TYR A 103 10.64 -0.19 18.64
C TYR A 103 10.28 -1.58 18.10
N ILE A 104 9.05 -1.77 17.65
CA ILE A 104 8.57 -3.01 17.06
C ILE A 104 8.21 -2.74 15.59
N GLU A 105 9.00 -3.30 14.70
CA GLU A 105 8.74 -3.25 13.26
C GLU A 105 7.77 -4.37 12.87
N GLU A 106 6.86 -4.08 11.89
CA GLU A 106 5.87 -5.04 11.40
C GLU A 106 5.02 -5.67 12.53
N PHE A 107 4.46 -4.82 13.38
CA PHE A 107 3.71 -5.23 14.57
C PHE A 107 2.58 -6.23 14.27
N ASP A 108 1.94 -6.13 13.09
CA ASP A 108 0.93 -7.05 12.61
C ASP A 108 1.43 -8.47 12.29
N LYS A 109 2.75 -8.67 12.24
CA LYS A 109 3.37 -9.98 11.98
C LYS A 109 3.78 -10.74 13.25
N LEU A 110 3.62 -10.14 14.42
CA LEU A 110 3.85 -10.84 15.68
C LEU A 110 2.83 -11.97 15.87
N SER A 111 3.23 -13.00 16.62
CA SER A 111 2.32 -14.10 17.00
C SER A 111 1.22 -13.60 17.94
N ASN A 112 0.09 -14.29 17.98
CA ASN A 112 -1.00 -13.98 18.91
C ASN A 112 -0.53 -14.07 20.38
N THR A 113 0.39 -15.00 20.69
CA THR A 113 0.99 -15.12 22.03
C THR A 113 1.79 -13.87 22.38
N ALA A 114 2.59 -13.34 21.46
CA ALA A 114 3.35 -12.10 21.65
C ALA A 114 2.42 -10.90 21.83
N HIS A 115 1.36 -10.79 21.03
CA HIS A 115 0.34 -9.74 21.19
C HIS A 115 -0.34 -9.82 22.56
N THR A 116 -0.69 -11.01 23.02
CA THR A 116 -1.30 -11.20 24.34
C THR A 116 -0.36 -10.78 25.47
N ALA A 117 0.91 -11.20 25.42
CA ALA A 117 1.92 -10.80 26.42
C ALA A 117 2.13 -9.27 26.46
N LEU A 118 2.20 -8.61 25.29
CA LEU A 118 2.30 -7.15 25.21
C LEU A 118 1.07 -6.46 25.78
N LYS A 119 -0.12 -6.91 25.42
CA LYS A 119 -1.39 -6.34 25.85
C LYS A 119 -1.57 -6.45 27.38
N ASP A 120 -1.34 -7.63 27.95
CA ASP A 120 -1.74 -7.94 29.32
C ASP A 120 -0.69 -7.51 30.36
N SER A 121 0.59 -7.43 29.99
CA SER A 121 1.66 -7.30 30.98
C SER A 121 2.70 -6.24 30.70
N ILE A 122 2.75 -5.63 29.51
CA ILE A 122 3.91 -4.82 29.11
C ILE A 122 3.54 -3.39 28.74
N LEU A 123 2.61 -3.18 27.79
CA LEU A 123 2.37 -1.86 27.17
C LEU A 123 1.91 -0.78 28.16
N GLU A 124 1.14 -1.10 29.19
CA GLU A 124 0.66 -0.14 30.17
C GLU A 124 1.54 -0.08 31.42
N LYS A 125 2.14 -1.21 31.80
CA LYS A 125 2.84 -1.35 33.07
C LYS A 125 4.12 -0.53 33.17
N PHE A 126 4.81 -0.31 32.06
CA PHE A 126 6.17 0.26 32.08
C PHE A 126 6.26 1.64 31.45
N GLN A 127 5.14 2.36 31.28
CA GLN A 127 5.10 3.66 30.63
C GLN A 127 5.89 4.77 31.35
N GLU A 128 6.23 4.60 32.63
CA GLU A 128 7.09 5.56 33.33
C GLU A 128 8.49 5.61 32.75
N ASN A 129 9.10 4.46 32.49
CA ASN A 129 10.50 4.34 32.05
C ASN A 129 10.63 4.04 30.55
N THR A 130 9.59 3.51 29.91
CA THR A 130 9.68 2.98 28.55
C THR A 130 8.48 3.40 27.73
N SER A 131 8.72 3.87 26.49
CA SER A 131 7.69 4.12 25.49
C SER A 131 7.81 3.11 24.36
N PHE A 132 6.67 2.65 23.85
CA PHE A 132 6.62 1.72 22.72
C PHE A 132 6.27 2.48 21.45
N ILE A 133 7.05 2.24 20.39
CA ILE A 133 6.75 2.70 19.04
C ILE A 133 6.57 1.47 18.15
N CYS A 134 5.39 1.28 17.60
CA CYS A 134 5.05 0.12 16.79
C CYS A 134 4.59 0.54 15.40
N ASN A 135 5.14 -0.10 14.36
CA ASN A 135 4.76 0.13 12.98
C ASN A 135 3.95 -1.06 12.44
N THR A 136 2.85 -0.77 11.73
CA THR A 136 2.03 -1.79 11.07
C THR A 136 1.61 -1.36 9.66
N ASN A 137 1.52 -2.33 8.75
CA ASN A 137 0.90 -2.11 7.44
C ASN A 137 -0.61 -2.39 7.48
N PHE A 138 -1.07 -3.24 8.40
CA PHE A 138 -2.44 -3.74 8.47
C PHE A 138 -3.02 -3.57 9.87
N ILE A 139 -3.49 -2.36 10.19
CA ILE A 139 -4.10 -2.07 11.50
C ILE A 139 -5.31 -2.98 11.78
N ASN A 140 -6.05 -3.37 10.75
CA ASN A 140 -7.23 -4.23 10.85
C ASN A 140 -6.91 -5.67 11.28
N LYS A 141 -5.64 -6.09 11.21
CA LYS A 141 -5.18 -7.40 11.72
C LYS A 141 -4.91 -7.39 13.23
N LEU A 142 -4.89 -6.23 13.85
CA LEU A 142 -4.62 -6.07 15.27
C LEU A 142 -5.92 -6.15 16.08
N ASP A 143 -5.86 -6.82 17.23
CA ASP A 143 -6.95 -6.83 18.19
C ASP A 143 -7.27 -5.38 18.67
N PRO A 144 -8.53 -4.92 18.62
CA PRO A 144 -8.93 -3.61 19.15
C PRO A 144 -8.45 -3.38 20.59
N ALA A 145 -8.39 -4.43 21.41
CA ALA A 145 -7.91 -4.33 22.79
C ALA A 145 -6.41 -4.01 22.87
N ILE A 146 -5.58 -4.41 21.90
CA ILE A 146 -4.17 -4.01 21.87
C ILE A 146 -4.04 -2.60 21.30
N ILE A 147 -4.85 -2.22 20.30
CA ILE A 147 -4.85 -0.87 19.73
C ILE A 147 -5.22 0.17 20.79
N SER A 148 -6.11 -0.14 21.71
CA SER A 148 -6.51 0.76 22.81
C SER A 148 -5.38 1.08 23.80
N ARG A 149 -4.29 0.28 23.86
CA ARG A 149 -3.11 0.48 24.70
C ARG A 149 -2.14 1.55 24.16
N PHE A 150 -2.39 2.04 22.94
CA PHE A 150 -1.59 3.09 22.36
C PHE A 150 -2.24 4.46 22.60
N ASN A 151 -1.50 5.34 23.26
CA ASN A 151 -1.94 6.73 23.54
C ASN A 151 -2.07 7.54 22.24
N TYR A 152 -1.15 7.28 21.29
CA TYR A 152 -1.07 7.97 20.03
C TYR A 152 -1.18 6.98 18.86
N LYS A 153 -1.99 7.36 17.87
CA LYS A 153 -2.23 6.53 16.67
C LYS A 153 -2.07 7.42 15.45
N PHE A 154 -1.00 7.21 14.70
CA PHE A 154 -0.77 7.89 13.43
C PHE A 154 -1.21 6.97 12.29
N HIS A 155 -1.98 7.52 11.37
CA HIS A 155 -2.34 6.83 10.14
C HIS A 155 -1.77 7.60 8.95
N LEU A 156 -0.69 7.08 8.35
CA LEU A 156 0.02 7.76 7.27
C LEU A 156 -0.58 7.36 5.91
N VAL A 157 -1.15 8.34 5.23
CA VAL A 157 -1.79 8.15 3.92
C VAL A 157 -0.94 8.75 2.78
N GLY A 158 -0.09 9.71 3.10
CA GLY A 158 0.66 10.54 2.16
C GLY A 158 -0.01 11.89 1.92
N ASN A 159 0.80 12.91 1.68
CA ASN A 159 0.38 14.28 1.38
C ASN A 159 0.74 14.60 -0.06
N LYS A 160 -0.24 15.05 -0.85
CA LYS A 160 -0.08 15.37 -2.27
C LYS A 160 0.93 16.51 -2.48
N ASP A 161 0.71 17.64 -1.82
CA ASP A 161 1.48 18.87 -2.06
C ASP A 161 2.93 18.74 -1.57
N GLU A 162 3.11 18.16 -0.38
CA GLU A 162 4.44 17.89 0.15
C GLU A 162 5.17 16.80 -0.64
N SER A 163 4.46 15.77 -1.14
CA SER A 163 5.05 14.76 -2.04
C SER A 163 5.53 15.41 -3.33
N TYR A 164 4.72 16.28 -3.96
CA TYR A 164 5.11 17.03 -5.15
C TYR A 164 6.38 17.85 -4.88
N THR A 165 6.38 18.65 -3.83
CA THR A 165 7.54 19.47 -3.44
C THR A 165 8.80 18.61 -3.24
N ARG A 166 8.66 17.45 -2.60
CA ARG A 166 9.77 16.52 -2.38
C ARG A 166 10.31 15.95 -3.70
N LEU A 167 9.44 15.58 -4.64
CA LEU A 167 9.87 15.08 -5.94
C LEU A 167 10.55 16.15 -6.78
N VAL A 168 10.05 17.39 -6.78
CA VAL A 168 10.69 18.53 -7.43
C VAL A 168 12.11 18.72 -6.89
N ASN A 169 12.29 18.73 -5.56
CA ASN A 169 13.60 18.87 -4.95
C ASN A 169 14.58 17.75 -5.35
N ILE A 170 14.10 16.52 -5.45
CA ILE A 170 14.90 15.37 -5.88
C ILE A 170 15.31 15.54 -7.36
N LEU A 171 14.37 15.82 -8.26
CA LEU A 171 14.62 15.98 -9.68
C LEU A 171 15.60 17.12 -9.96
N THR A 172 15.44 18.24 -9.25
CA THR A 172 16.35 19.39 -9.32
C THR A 172 17.76 19.01 -8.84
N SER A 173 17.86 18.28 -7.73
CA SER A 173 19.15 17.82 -7.16
C SER A 173 19.88 16.83 -8.06
N GLU A 174 19.14 16.07 -8.87
CA GLU A 174 19.69 15.12 -9.85
C GLU A 174 19.90 15.76 -11.24
N ASN A 175 19.62 17.04 -11.40
CA ASN A 175 19.67 17.78 -12.67
C ASN A 175 18.81 17.14 -13.77
N ILE A 176 17.62 16.69 -13.45
CA ILE A 176 16.66 16.10 -14.38
C ILE A 176 15.71 17.19 -14.88
N HIS A 177 15.56 17.29 -16.19
CA HIS A 177 14.55 18.15 -16.80
C HIS A 177 13.18 17.49 -16.74
N PHE A 178 12.15 18.22 -16.31
CA PHE A 178 10.79 17.72 -16.19
C PHE A 178 9.74 18.76 -16.54
N ASN A 179 8.56 18.31 -16.96
CA ASN A 179 7.38 19.14 -17.13
C ASN A 179 6.58 19.15 -15.83
N GLU A 180 6.28 20.34 -15.31
CA GLU A 180 5.56 20.51 -14.04
C GLU A 180 4.13 19.93 -14.08
N ASP A 181 3.40 20.11 -15.19
CA ASP A 181 2.02 19.64 -15.30
C ASP A 181 1.96 18.11 -15.33
N VAL A 182 2.92 17.48 -16.01
CA VAL A 182 3.06 16.03 -16.05
C VAL A 182 3.38 15.48 -14.66
N LEU A 183 4.32 16.11 -13.94
CA LEU A 183 4.68 15.70 -12.58
C LEU A 183 3.53 15.91 -11.60
N LYS A 184 2.77 17.02 -11.69
CA LYS A 184 1.58 17.28 -10.87
C LYS A 184 0.52 16.20 -11.09
N SER A 185 0.18 15.92 -12.34
CA SER A 185 -0.78 14.88 -12.71
C SER A 185 -0.35 13.51 -12.20
N PHE A 186 0.94 13.17 -12.33
CA PHE A 186 1.49 11.92 -11.79
C PHE A 186 1.32 11.82 -10.29
N VAL A 187 1.67 12.87 -9.54
CA VAL A 187 1.53 12.87 -8.07
C VAL A 187 0.07 12.77 -7.66
N GLU A 188 -0.85 13.51 -8.31
CA GLU A 188 -2.29 13.45 -8.04
C GLU A 188 -2.86 12.04 -8.11
N ASN A 189 -2.43 11.28 -9.11
CA ASN A 189 -2.92 9.93 -9.32
C ASN A 189 -2.24 8.87 -8.43
N ASN A 190 -1.03 9.17 -7.90
CA ASN A 190 -0.20 8.14 -7.29
C ASN A 190 0.22 8.41 -5.82
N TYR A 191 -0.04 9.61 -5.23
CA TYR A 191 0.47 9.95 -3.90
C TYR A 191 0.08 8.95 -2.80
N LYS A 192 -1.08 8.30 -2.91
CA LYS A 192 -1.56 7.27 -1.97
C LYS A 192 -0.71 6.00 -1.99
N LYS A 193 0.02 5.73 -3.07
CA LYS A 193 0.92 4.56 -3.17
C LYS A 193 2.17 4.67 -2.30
N GLY A 194 2.38 5.83 -1.66
CA GLY A 194 3.51 6.12 -0.79
C GLY A 194 4.73 6.69 -1.52
N LEU A 195 5.46 7.54 -0.81
CA LEU A 195 6.58 8.33 -1.36
C LEU A 195 7.71 7.48 -1.94
N ARG A 196 7.97 6.29 -1.36
CA ARG A 196 8.96 5.34 -1.91
C ARG A 196 8.65 4.97 -3.35
N ASN A 197 7.40 4.62 -3.64
CA ASN A 197 6.98 4.22 -4.98
C ASN A 197 7.09 5.41 -5.94
N LEU A 198 6.67 6.61 -5.52
CA LEU A 198 6.81 7.82 -6.33
C LEU A 198 8.28 8.10 -6.68
N ILE A 199 9.19 8.04 -5.71
CA ILE A 199 10.64 8.27 -5.94
C ILE A 199 11.21 7.21 -6.88
N THR A 200 10.83 5.95 -6.71
CA THR A 200 11.29 4.86 -7.60
C THR A 200 10.80 5.09 -9.04
N SER A 201 9.52 5.47 -9.22
CA SER A 201 8.96 5.74 -10.55
C SER A 201 9.66 6.92 -11.24
N ILE A 202 9.89 8.05 -10.55
CA ILE A 202 10.61 9.17 -11.16
C ILE A 202 12.07 8.82 -11.46
N GLN A 203 12.74 8.01 -10.64
CA GLN A 203 14.10 7.54 -10.94
C GLN A 203 14.12 6.70 -12.22
N MET A 204 13.18 5.77 -12.38
CA MET A 204 13.07 4.94 -13.58
C MET A 204 12.74 5.79 -14.82
N GLY A 205 11.83 6.76 -14.69
CA GLY A 205 11.48 7.67 -15.78
C GLY A 205 12.57 8.68 -16.15
N SER A 206 13.63 8.80 -15.35
CA SER A 206 14.69 9.83 -15.51
C SER A 206 15.99 9.29 -16.12
N ILE A 207 16.05 8.04 -16.56
CA ILE A 207 17.28 7.37 -17.07
C ILE A 207 17.92 8.16 -18.24
N SER A 208 17.11 8.83 -19.07
CA SER A 208 17.57 9.63 -20.20
C SER A 208 18.02 11.06 -19.85
N GLY A 209 17.97 11.46 -18.57
CA GLY A 209 18.22 12.85 -18.13
C GLY A 209 17.02 13.78 -18.28
N ILE A 210 15.95 13.31 -18.86
CA ILE A 210 14.64 13.99 -18.95
C ILE A 210 13.61 13.06 -18.32
N LEU A 211 12.75 13.60 -17.46
CA LEU A 211 11.67 12.84 -16.86
C LEU A 211 10.62 12.49 -17.91
N ASN A 212 10.62 11.27 -18.37
CA ASN A 212 9.55 10.67 -19.14
C ASN A 212 8.72 9.80 -18.19
N LEU A 213 7.68 10.39 -17.69
CA LEU A 213 6.54 9.65 -17.15
C LEU A 213 5.64 9.39 -18.37
N GLU A 214 6.13 8.60 -19.34
CA GLU A 214 5.20 7.96 -20.27
C GLU A 214 4.11 7.38 -19.40
N LYS A 215 2.83 7.65 -19.78
CA LYS A 215 1.64 7.20 -19.05
C LYS A 215 2.03 5.94 -18.35
N ASP A 216 2.19 6.04 -17.03
CA ASP A 216 2.58 4.89 -16.26
C ASP A 216 2.01 3.69 -17.01
N ILE A 217 2.88 2.77 -17.40
CA ILE A 217 2.55 1.41 -17.02
C ILE A 217 2.41 1.57 -15.51
N THR A 218 1.30 2.21 -15.09
CA THR A 218 0.70 1.85 -13.84
C THR A 218 0.84 0.36 -13.94
N GLU A 219 1.57 -0.26 -13.04
CA GLU A 219 1.10 -1.56 -12.61
C GLU A 219 -0.35 -1.26 -12.24
N SER A 220 -1.18 -1.24 -13.28
CA SER A 220 -2.61 -1.30 -13.16
C SER A 220 -2.73 -2.45 -12.23
N SER A 221 -3.31 -2.20 -11.05
CA SER A 221 -3.41 -3.28 -10.07
C SER A 221 -3.87 -4.48 -10.87
N LEU A 222 -3.47 -5.69 -10.52
CA LEU A 222 -3.90 -6.87 -11.29
C LEU A 222 -5.39 -6.79 -11.59
N GLU A 223 -6.15 -6.18 -10.66
CA GLU A 223 -7.58 -5.90 -10.81
C GLU A 223 -7.87 -4.92 -11.95
N ASP A 224 -7.11 -3.83 -12.09
CA ASP A 224 -7.29 -2.86 -13.19
C ASP A 224 -6.89 -3.45 -14.54
N GLN A 225 -5.89 -4.35 -14.59
CA GLN A 225 -5.53 -5.10 -15.80
C GLN A 225 -6.66 -6.05 -16.20
N ILE A 226 -7.21 -6.79 -15.25
CA ILE A 226 -8.35 -7.69 -15.46
C ILE A 226 -9.56 -6.91 -15.98
N VAL A 227 -9.89 -5.76 -15.36
CA VAL A 227 -10.97 -4.89 -15.81
C VAL A 227 -10.71 -4.39 -17.24
N THR A 228 -9.50 -3.95 -17.54
CA THR A 228 -9.12 -3.41 -18.86
C THR A 228 -9.26 -4.47 -19.96
N ILE A 229 -8.75 -5.68 -19.71
CA ILE A 229 -8.86 -6.81 -20.65
C ILE A 229 -10.32 -7.23 -20.83
N THR A 230 -11.10 -7.27 -19.75
CA THR A 230 -12.54 -7.57 -19.79
C THR A 230 -13.30 -6.55 -20.65
N MET A 231 -13.01 -5.26 -20.47
CA MET A 231 -13.62 -4.19 -21.27
C MET A 231 -13.21 -4.27 -22.74
N ALA A 232 -11.96 -4.67 -23.04
CA ALA A 232 -11.50 -4.88 -24.41
C ALA A 232 -12.24 -6.06 -25.07
N ILE A 233 -12.47 -7.16 -24.35
CA ILE A 233 -13.28 -8.29 -24.80
C ILE A 233 -14.70 -7.82 -25.13
N TYR A 234 -15.34 -7.08 -24.24
CA TYR A 234 -16.72 -6.56 -24.46
C TYR A 234 -16.80 -5.60 -25.64
N ALA A 235 -15.83 -4.70 -25.79
CA ALA A 235 -15.79 -3.79 -26.94
C ALA A 235 -15.66 -4.54 -28.26
N LYS A 236 -14.80 -5.55 -28.34
CA LYS A 236 -14.66 -6.41 -29.53
C LYS A 236 -15.95 -7.16 -29.84
N LEU A 237 -16.60 -7.76 -28.87
CA LEU A 237 -17.84 -8.47 -29.03
C LEU A 237 -18.98 -7.54 -29.46
N TYR A 238 -19.07 -6.34 -28.88
CA TYR A 238 -20.08 -5.34 -29.25
C TYR A 238 -19.90 -4.84 -30.68
N HIS A 239 -18.66 -4.67 -31.14
CA HIS A 239 -18.39 -4.30 -32.53
C HIS A 239 -18.72 -5.42 -33.50
N LEU A 240 -18.52 -6.68 -33.11
CA LEU A 240 -18.87 -7.85 -33.93
C LEU A 240 -20.38 -8.00 -34.08
N ASN A 241 -21.17 -7.70 -33.05
CA ASN A 241 -22.64 -7.74 -33.10
C ASN A 241 -23.23 -6.77 -34.13
N LYS A 242 -22.53 -5.68 -34.50
CA LYS A 242 -22.92 -4.77 -35.57
C LYS A 242 -22.64 -5.31 -36.98
N ILE A 243 -21.84 -6.37 -37.11
CA ILE A 243 -21.37 -6.93 -38.40
C ILE A 243 -21.96 -8.34 -38.62
N ASP A 244 -23.29 -8.53 -38.47
CA ASP A 244 -24.03 -9.71 -38.89
C ASP A 244 -23.46 -11.08 -38.42
N LEU A 245 -23.49 -11.32 -37.09
CA LEU A 245 -23.15 -12.63 -36.49
C LEU A 245 -24.10 -13.78 -36.86
N ARG A 246 -25.18 -13.51 -37.58
CA ARG A 246 -26.13 -14.56 -38.06
C ARG A 246 -25.51 -15.61 -38.94
N ARG A 247 -24.28 -15.43 -39.43
CA ARG A 247 -23.56 -16.37 -40.29
C ARG A 247 -22.43 -17.16 -39.60
N ALA A 248 -22.06 -16.84 -38.36
CA ALA A 248 -20.98 -17.51 -37.66
C ALA A 248 -21.51 -18.55 -36.67
N VAL A 249 -21.98 -19.69 -37.20
CA VAL A 249 -22.39 -20.88 -36.42
C VAL A 249 -21.17 -21.70 -35.97
N LEU A 250 -20.03 -21.09 -35.69
CA LEU A 250 -18.83 -21.81 -35.27
C LEU A 250 -18.17 -21.14 -34.08
N ILE A 251 -17.88 -21.93 -33.06
CA ILE A 251 -17.15 -21.55 -31.84
C ILE A 251 -15.73 -21.01 -32.17
N ASP A 252 -15.17 -21.40 -33.29
CA ASP A 252 -13.83 -21.00 -33.74
C ASP A 252 -13.60 -19.50 -34.02
N PRO A 253 -14.56 -18.73 -34.60
CA PRO A 253 -14.33 -17.33 -34.89
C PRO A 253 -14.18 -16.47 -33.59
N ILE A 254 -14.91 -16.82 -32.53
CA ILE A 254 -14.85 -16.10 -31.26
C ILE A 254 -13.47 -16.31 -30.64
N ASN A 255 -12.97 -17.50 -30.59
CA ASN A 255 -11.63 -17.81 -30.08
C ASN A 255 -10.52 -17.14 -30.92
N SER A 256 -10.69 -16.97 -32.21
CA SER A 256 -9.71 -16.27 -33.05
C SER A 256 -9.71 -14.75 -32.83
N ILE A 257 -10.82 -14.18 -32.39
CA ILE A 257 -11.00 -12.72 -32.23
C ILE A 257 -10.61 -12.25 -30.83
N ILE A 258 -10.95 -13.03 -29.82
CA ILE A 258 -10.69 -12.68 -28.40
C ILE A 258 -9.68 -13.63 -27.73
N GLY A 259 -9.17 -14.61 -28.45
CA GLY A 259 -8.34 -15.69 -27.89
C GLY A 259 -7.09 -15.19 -27.18
N LYS A 260 -6.50 -14.08 -27.67
CA LYS A 260 -5.32 -13.48 -27.02
C LYS A 260 -5.69 -12.85 -25.67
N GLU A 261 -6.70 -11.99 -25.66
CA GLU A 261 -7.16 -11.32 -24.44
C GLU A 261 -7.73 -12.32 -23.43
N TYR A 262 -8.43 -13.33 -23.90
CA TYR A 262 -8.95 -14.39 -23.05
C TYR A 262 -7.85 -15.25 -22.43
N ALA A 263 -6.79 -15.58 -23.18
CA ALA A 263 -5.63 -16.30 -22.66
C ALA A 263 -4.88 -15.48 -21.60
N GLU A 264 -4.66 -14.19 -21.87
CA GLU A 264 -4.04 -13.27 -20.92
C GLU A 264 -4.86 -13.12 -19.63
N LEU A 265 -6.19 -13.02 -19.76
CA LEU A 265 -7.10 -12.95 -18.63
C LEU A 265 -7.09 -14.22 -17.78
N LEU A 266 -7.04 -15.41 -18.43
CA LEU A 266 -6.91 -16.69 -17.75
C LEU A 266 -5.61 -16.78 -16.96
N GLU A 267 -4.50 -16.35 -17.55
CA GLU A 267 -3.19 -16.35 -16.90
C GLU A 267 -3.19 -15.45 -15.66
N LEU A 268 -3.70 -14.21 -15.78
CA LEU A 268 -3.80 -13.27 -14.66
C LEU A 268 -4.71 -13.77 -13.54
N THR A 269 -5.81 -14.45 -13.84
CA THR A 269 -6.79 -14.88 -12.84
C THR A 269 -6.46 -16.23 -12.20
N GLN A 270 -5.81 -17.12 -12.92
CA GLN A 270 -5.55 -18.50 -12.46
C GLN A 270 -4.43 -18.59 -11.42
N TYR A 271 -3.42 -17.72 -11.50
CA TYR A 271 -2.22 -17.78 -10.66
C TYR A 271 -2.17 -16.75 -9.55
N ASN A 272 -3.12 -15.80 -9.50
CA ASN A 272 -3.15 -14.74 -8.50
C ASN A 272 -4.31 -14.96 -7.51
N PHE A 273 -4.00 -15.57 -6.37
CA PHE A 273 -4.98 -15.94 -5.34
C PHE A 273 -5.40 -14.76 -4.42
N ASP A 274 -4.66 -13.64 -4.43
CA ASP A 274 -4.86 -12.47 -3.55
C ASP A 274 -5.61 -11.32 -4.24
N LEU A 275 -6.33 -11.60 -5.34
CA LEU A 275 -7.11 -10.60 -6.07
C LEU A 275 -8.30 -10.12 -5.24
N ASP A 276 -8.50 -8.80 -5.22
CA ASP A 276 -9.70 -8.17 -4.67
C ASP A 276 -10.83 -8.21 -5.72
N TRP A 277 -11.59 -9.30 -5.70
CA TRP A 277 -12.68 -9.54 -6.65
C TRP A 277 -13.82 -8.55 -6.49
N ASP A 278 -14.12 -8.11 -5.27
CA ASP A 278 -15.16 -7.11 -5.01
C ASP A 278 -14.80 -5.80 -5.70
N LYS A 279 -13.53 -5.39 -5.63
CA LYS A 279 -13.02 -4.21 -6.33
C LYS A 279 -13.15 -4.34 -7.85
N ILE A 280 -12.83 -5.51 -8.43
CA ILE A 280 -12.97 -5.77 -9.87
C ILE A 280 -14.42 -5.57 -10.31
N PHE A 281 -15.38 -6.16 -9.61
CA PHE A 281 -16.79 -6.07 -9.96
C PHE A 281 -17.35 -4.65 -9.78
N ILE A 282 -16.98 -3.93 -8.74
CA ILE A 282 -17.36 -2.53 -8.51
C ILE A 282 -16.88 -1.64 -9.67
N ILE A 283 -15.63 -1.80 -10.10
CA ILE A 283 -15.07 -1.02 -11.22
C ILE A 283 -15.77 -1.39 -12.53
N LEU A 284 -16.08 -2.68 -12.76
CA LEU A 284 -16.82 -3.11 -13.96
C LEU A 284 -18.25 -2.55 -13.97
N GLU A 285 -18.94 -2.55 -12.84
CA GLU A 285 -20.30 -1.99 -12.70
C GLU A 285 -20.34 -0.48 -13.02
N ASP A 286 -19.31 0.26 -12.58
CA ASP A 286 -19.21 1.70 -12.87
C ASP A 286 -18.92 1.96 -14.36
N LYS A 287 -18.05 1.18 -14.99
CA LYS A 287 -17.65 1.38 -16.38
C LYS A 287 -18.66 0.89 -17.42
N ILE A 288 -19.55 -0.04 -17.07
CA ILE A 288 -20.50 -0.63 -17.99
C ILE A 288 -21.87 0.09 -17.86
N SER A 289 -22.31 0.74 -18.92
CA SER A 289 -23.63 1.40 -18.95
C SER A 289 -24.78 0.49 -19.40
N PHE A 290 -24.47 -0.71 -19.92
CA PHE A 290 -25.46 -1.61 -20.50
C PHE A 290 -26.22 -2.40 -19.42
N LEU A 291 -27.51 -2.15 -19.25
CA LEU A 291 -28.36 -2.65 -18.16
C LEU A 291 -28.34 -4.18 -17.98
N PRO A 292 -28.46 -5.03 -19.02
CA PRO A 292 -28.42 -6.47 -18.86
C PRO A 292 -27.11 -6.97 -18.24
N ILE A 293 -25.95 -6.41 -18.62
CA ILE A 293 -24.67 -6.77 -18.03
C ILE A 293 -24.58 -6.27 -16.58
N LYS A 294 -25.07 -5.06 -16.28
CA LYS A 294 -25.14 -4.58 -14.89
C LYS A 294 -25.92 -5.52 -13.97
N MET A 295 -27.04 -6.06 -14.43
CA MET A 295 -27.83 -7.03 -13.66
C MET A 295 -27.06 -8.33 -13.41
N ILE A 296 -26.26 -8.78 -14.37
CA ILE A 296 -25.40 -9.95 -14.20
C ILE A 296 -24.31 -9.64 -13.18
N ILE A 297 -23.64 -8.47 -13.28
CA ILE A 297 -22.60 -8.02 -12.34
C ILE A 297 -23.16 -7.99 -10.91
N SER A 298 -24.28 -7.30 -10.68
CA SER A 298 -24.88 -7.19 -9.34
C SER A 298 -25.18 -8.56 -8.73
N ARG A 299 -25.70 -9.52 -9.53
CA ARG A 299 -25.93 -10.90 -9.06
C ARG A 299 -24.64 -11.63 -8.69
N TYR A 300 -23.56 -11.39 -9.44
CA TYR A 300 -22.26 -12.02 -9.13
C TYR A 300 -21.62 -11.39 -7.90
N ILE A 301 -21.72 -10.09 -7.67
CA ILE A 301 -21.27 -9.42 -6.44
C ILE A 301 -21.89 -10.09 -5.20
N GLU A 302 -23.20 -10.29 -5.19
CA GLU A 302 -23.93 -10.92 -4.07
C GLU A 302 -23.49 -12.36 -3.80
N THR A 303 -23.08 -13.11 -4.84
CA THR A 303 -22.75 -14.53 -4.72
C THR A 303 -21.26 -14.82 -4.55
N PHE A 304 -20.39 -13.83 -4.78
CA PHE A 304 -18.95 -14.02 -4.87
C PHE A 304 -18.26 -14.17 -3.52
N THR A 305 -18.76 -13.49 -2.48
CA THR A 305 -18.14 -13.38 -1.15
C THR A 305 -17.93 -14.71 -0.39
N ASN A 306 -18.50 -15.82 -0.86
CA ASN A 306 -18.49 -17.11 -0.15
C ASN A 306 -17.89 -18.29 -0.93
N LYS A 307 -17.08 -18.09 -1.98
CA LYS A 307 -16.68 -19.21 -2.86
C LYS A 307 -15.22 -19.64 -2.76
N LYS A 308 -15.02 -20.97 -2.79
CA LYS A 308 -13.69 -21.62 -2.65
C LYS A 308 -12.77 -21.46 -3.87
N LEU A 309 -13.30 -21.05 -5.04
CA LEU A 309 -12.55 -20.92 -6.30
C LEU A 309 -13.00 -19.66 -7.07
N PRO A 310 -12.57 -18.47 -6.65
CA PRO A 310 -13.04 -17.20 -7.22
C PRO A 310 -12.79 -17.07 -8.74
N HIS A 311 -11.66 -17.54 -9.24
CA HIS A 311 -11.30 -17.48 -10.66
C HIS A 311 -12.29 -18.24 -11.56
N ILE A 312 -12.78 -19.42 -11.14
CA ILE A 312 -13.78 -20.19 -11.90
C ILE A 312 -15.11 -19.41 -11.96
N HIS A 313 -15.46 -18.75 -10.87
CA HIS A 313 -16.64 -17.89 -10.82
C HIS A 313 -16.54 -16.71 -11.78
N TYR A 314 -15.38 -16.08 -11.85
CA TYR A 314 -15.13 -14.97 -12.76
C TYR A 314 -15.20 -15.42 -14.24
N ILE A 315 -14.66 -16.59 -14.56
CA ILE A 315 -14.77 -17.18 -15.90
C ILE A 315 -16.25 -17.47 -16.23
N SER A 316 -17.02 -17.99 -15.28
CA SER A 316 -18.46 -18.21 -15.46
C SER A 316 -19.22 -16.91 -15.70
N PHE A 317 -18.88 -15.85 -14.96
CA PHE A 317 -19.39 -14.51 -15.15
C PHE A 317 -19.08 -13.99 -16.57
N LEU A 318 -17.83 -14.10 -17.01
CA LEU A 318 -17.42 -13.69 -18.36
C LEU A 318 -18.23 -14.44 -19.43
N TYR A 319 -18.36 -15.74 -19.29
CA TYR A 319 -19.10 -16.56 -20.26
C TYR A 319 -20.57 -16.13 -20.32
N GLU A 320 -21.22 -15.89 -19.18
CA GLU A 320 -22.61 -15.46 -19.10
C GLU A 320 -22.82 -14.07 -19.71
N THR A 321 -21.92 -13.13 -19.43
CA THR A 321 -21.98 -11.79 -20.03
C THR A 321 -21.71 -11.80 -21.53
N MET A 322 -20.77 -12.61 -22.00
CA MET A 322 -20.50 -12.79 -23.43
C MET A 322 -21.71 -13.37 -24.15
N LYS A 323 -22.35 -14.38 -23.57
CA LYS A 323 -23.58 -14.97 -24.11
C LYS A 323 -24.70 -13.95 -24.18
N SER A 324 -24.90 -13.15 -23.13
CA SER A 324 -25.90 -12.08 -23.09
C SER A 324 -25.65 -11.01 -24.16
N ILE A 325 -24.40 -10.65 -24.44
CA ILE A 325 -24.05 -9.71 -25.52
C ILE A 325 -24.40 -10.29 -26.89
N MET A 326 -24.19 -11.58 -27.09
CA MET A 326 -24.47 -12.27 -28.38
C MET A 326 -25.96 -12.52 -28.61
N GLU A 327 -26.78 -12.69 -27.56
CA GLU A 327 -28.23 -12.95 -27.67
C GLU A 327 -29.08 -11.69 -27.93
N ILE A 328 -28.49 -10.49 -27.80
CA ILE A 328 -29.18 -9.18 -27.98
C ILE A 328 -29.14 -8.73 -29.46
N SER A 329 -28.62 -9.51 -30.35
CA SER A 329 -28.69 -9.33 -31.81
C SER A 329 -29.89 -10.11 -32.35
#